data_e1a64f9509d0247b08fc657438aa4bcf
#
_entry.id   e1a64f9509d0247b08fc657438aa4bcf
#
_cell.length_a   1.000
_cell.length_b   1.000
_cell.length_c   1.000
_cell.angle_alpha   90.00
_cell.angle_beta   90.00
_cell.angle_gamma   90.00
#
_symmetry.space_group_name_H-M   'P 1'
#
loop_
_entity.id
_entity.type
_entity.pdbx_description
1 polymer ?
#
loop_
_entity_poly.entity_id
_entity_poly.type
_entity_poly.pdbx_seq_one_letter_code
_entity_poly.pdbx_strand_id
1 'polypeptide(L)'
;MTQKRNIADYNSRLFNTGRIRRFYHMARFDFVADLIKRRKINVEQFLELGCFDGRLLQHIPQPDHYVGIDANVEGGLDLAKKNYIDDSSKVFIESLSPENLLTFESDSFSAFASLETCEHIDPDQLDAYLDEVSRVLNGDLIITVPNEKGPVLLVKKLVKRIIGSRSDPYSLAELFYASIGRMERVARREHKGFDYSRLVDQIDHRFELISVTGLPFQWLPPILNLTVAIHARSRMTSVELDG
;
A
#
# COMPACT_ATOMS: atom_id res chain seq x y z
N MET A 1 -19.28 6.23 17.18
CA MET A 1 -19.75 4.98 16.52
C MET A 1 -19.68 5.22 15.02
N THR A 2 -18.64 4.78 14.37
CA THR A 2 -18.47 4.89 12.89
C THR A 2 -19.36 3.81 12.26
N GLN A 3 -20.33 4.24 11.46
CA GLN A 3 -21.26 3.33 10.77
C GLN A 3 -20.42 2.45 9.81
N LYS A 4 -20.31 1.14 10.08
CA LYS A 4 -19.63 0.19 9.16
C LYS A 4 -20.26 0.31 7.77
N ARG A 5 -19.48 0.72 6.78
CA ARG A 5 -19.94 0.81 5.38
C ARG A 5 -20.17 -0.60 4.85
N ASN A 6 -21.17 -0.79 3.99
CA ASN A 6 -21.51 -2.10 3.45
C ASN A 6 -20.43 -2.58 2.47
N ILE A 7 -19.74 -3.69 2.79
CA ILE A 7 -18.64 -4.29 1.99
C ILE A 7 -19.06 -4.55 0.54
N ALA A 8 -20.28 -5.01 0.30
CA ALA A 8 -20.82 -5.26 -1.04
C ALA A 8 -20.80 -4.00 -1.90
N ASP A 9 -21.10 -2.85 -1.30
CA ASP A 9 -21.05 -1.53 -1.96
C ASP A 9 -19.62 -1.07 -2.25
N TYR A 10 -18.65 -1.37 -1.37
CA TYR A 10 -17.25 -0.99 -1.56
C TYR A 10 -16.62 -1.81 -2.70
N ASN A 11 -16.70 -3.12 -2.64
CA ASN A 11 -16.20 -4.02 -3.69
C ASN A 11 -16.85 -3.75 -5.05
N SER A 12 -18.17 -3.53 -5.07
CA SER A 12 -18.90 -3.17 -6.29
C SER A 12 -18.38 -1.86 -6.89
N ARG A 13 -18.15 -0.84 -6.07
CA ARG A 13 -17.63 0.45 -6.54
C ARG A 13 -16.20 0.39 -7.07
N LEU A 14 -15.33 -0.41 -6.47
CA LEU A 14 -13.91 -0.49 -6.87
C LEU A 14 -13.69 -1.40 -8.07
N PHE A 15 -14.36 -2.53 -8.13
CA PHE A 15 -14.03 -3.61 -9.07
C PHE A 15 -15.11 -3.88 -10.11
N ASN A 16 -16.38 -3.50 -9.89
CA ASN A 16 -17.50 -3.79 -10.79
C ASN A 16 -17.97 -2.56 -11.59
N THR A 17 -17.56 -1.35 -11.26
CA THR A 17 -17.98 -0.13 -11.96
C THR A 17 -16.96 0.29 -13.02
N GLY A 18 -17.11 -0.25 -14.26
CA GLY A 18 -16.42 0.22 -15.46
C GLY A 18 -15.01 -0.37 -15.68
N ARG A 19 -14.71 -0.66 -16.96
CA ARG A 19 -13.46 -1.31 -17.41
C ARG A 19 -12.20 -0.51 -17.02
N ILE A 20 -12.26 0.82 -17.11
CA ILE A 20 -11.12 1.71 -16.81
C ILE A 20 -10.81 1.68 -15.32
N ARG A 21 -11.84 1.75 -14.46
CA ARG A 21 -11.66 1.74 -13.02
C ARG A 21 -11.09 0.42 -12.52
N ARG A 22 -11.64 -0.69 -13.03
CA ARG A 22 -11.13 -2.04 -12.75
C ARG A 22 -9.66 -2.18 -13.19
N PHE A 23 -9.31 -1.76 -14.41
CA PHE A 23 -7.93 -1.77 -14.90
C PHE A 23 -6.99 -1.03 -13.95
N TYR A 24 -7.36 0.17 -13.52
CA TYR A 24 -6.57 0.96 -12.58
C TYR A 24 -6.38 0.25 -11.22
N HIS A 25 -7.47 -0.27 -10.64
CA HIS A 25 -7.39 -0.93 -9.34
C HIS A 25 -6.71 -2.30 -9.38
N MET A 26 -6.78 -3.01 -10.51
CA MET A 26 -6.10 -4.29 -10.68
C MET A 26 -4.60 -4.14 -10.93
N ALA A 27 -4.16 -3.06 -11.54
CA ALA A 27 -2.77 -2.84 -11.92
C ALA A 27 -1.77 -3.01 -10.76
N ARG A 28 -2.16 -2.68 -9.52
CA ARG A 28 -1.30 -2.87 -8.34
C ARG A 28 -1.11 -4.35 -7.98
N PHE A 29 -2.17 -5.16 -8.07
CA PHE A 29 -2.10 -6.61 -7.82
C PHE A 29 -1.29 -7.31 -8.91
N ASP A 30 -1.55 -6.96 -10.18
CA ASP A 30 -0.81 -7.48 -11.32
C ASP A 30 0.68 -7.12 -11.22
N PHE A 31 0.99 -5.88 -10.80
CA PHE A 31 2.37 -5.46 -10.58
C PHE A 31 3.06 -6.28 -9.48
N VAL A 32 2.41 -6.49 -8.33
CA VAL A 32 2.98 -7.29 -7.22
C VAL A 32 3.21 -8.73 -7.66
N ALA A 33 2.23 -9.35 -8.31
CA ALA A 33 2.34 -10.71 -8.82
C ALA A 33 3.49 -10.86 -9.83
N ASP A 34 3.59 -9.93 -10.78
CA ASP A 34 4.67 -9.89 -11.77
C ASP A 34 6.04 -9.65 -11.14
N LEU A 35 6.12 -8.78 -10.13
CA LEU A 35 7.35 -8.48 -9.41
C LEU A 35 7.85 -9.71 -8.66
N ILE A 36 6.98 -10.37 -7.89
CA ILE A 36 7.28 -11.61 -7.16
C ILE A 36 7.82 -12.66 -8.13
N LYS A 37 7.14 -12.88 -9.25
CA LYS A 37 7.56 -13.86 -10.26
C LYS A 37 8.91 -13.51 -10.91
N ARG A 38 9.08 -12.26 -11.36
CA ARG A 38 10.29 -11.82 -12.07
C ARG A 38 11.52 -11.79 -11.16
N ARG A 39 11.36 -11.40 -9.91
CA ARG A 39 12.45 -11.28 -8.93
C ARG A 39 12.63 -12.53 -8.10
N LYS A 40 11.75 -13.53 -8.26
CA LYS A 40 11.74 -14.77 -7.47
C LYS A 40 11.71 -14.48 -5.96
N ILE A 41 10.85 -13.53 -5.58
CA ILE A 41 10.70 -13.11 -4.18
C ILE A 41 10.17 -14.31 -3.37
N ASN A 42 10.82 -14.60 -2.25
CA ASN A 42 10.32 -15.59 -1.30
C ASN A 42 9.08 -15.05 -0.59
N VAL A 43 7.97 -15.76 -0.69
CA VAL A 43 6.68 -15.41 -0.08
C VAL A 43 6.21 -16.41 0.97
N GLU A 44 7.07 -17.33 1.41
CA GLU A 44 6.71 -18.38 2.38
C GLU A 44 6.15 -17.80 3.68
N GLN A 45 6.78 -16.75 4.20
CA GLN A 45 6.34 -16.02 5.39
C GLN A 45 5.93 -14.62 4.97
N PHE A 46 4.63 -14.37 4.78
CA PHE A 46 4.12 -13.15 4.17
C PHE A 46 3.35 -12.28 5.16
N LEU A 47 3.73 -11.00 5.28
CA LEU A 47 3.02 -9.99 6.06
C LEU A 47 2.36 -8.97 5.14
N GLU A 48 1.06 -8.71 5.32
CA GLU A 48 0.34 -7.66 4.59
C GLU A 48 -0.28 -6.65 5.57
N LEU A 49 0.04 -5.37 5.39
CA LEU A 49 -0.58 -4.25 6.10
C LEU A 49 -1.64 -3.59 5.21
N GLY A 50 -2.87 -3.53 5.71
CA GLY A 50 -4.04 -3.09 4.96
C GLY A 50 -4.58 -4.19 4.05
N CYS A 51 -4.67 -5.42 4.56
CA CYS A 51 -5.04 -6.61 3.79
C CYS A 51 -6.50 -6.63 3.31
N PHE A 52 -7.35 -5.76 3.85
CA PHE A 52 -8.78 -5.65 3.54
C PHE A 52 -9.50 -7.01 3.52
N ASP A 53 -9.91 -7.52 2.35
CA ASP A 53 -10.61 -8.80 2.18
C ASP A 53 -9.68 -9.98 1.84
N GLY A 54 -8.36 -9.82 2.02
CA GLY A 54 -7.35 -10.83 1.67
C GLY A 54 -7.15 -11.01 0.17
N ARG A 55 -7.51 -10.00 -0.62
CA ARG A 55 -7.52 -10.10 -2.09
C ARG A 55 -6.17 -10.36 -2.69
N LEU A 56 -5.09 -9.85 -2.13
CA LEU A 56 -3.74 -10.06 -2.64
C LEU A 56 -3.39 -11.56 -2.73
N LEU A 57 -3.88 -12.38 -1.79
CA LEU A 57 -3.70 -13.83 -1.79
C LEU A 57 -4.23 -14.53 -3.04
N GLN A 58 -5.15 -13.90 -3.77
CA GLN A 58 -5.70 -14.46 -5.03
C GLN A 58 -4.80 -14.18 -6.24
N HIS A 59 -3.76 -13.35 -6.08
CA HIS A 59 -2.90 -12.88 -7.16
C HIS A 59 -1.44 -13.35 -7.04
N ILE A 60 -1.02 -13.75 -5.84
CA ILE A 60 0.35 -14.19 -5.56
C ILE A 60 0.43 -15.70 -5.34
N PRO A 61 1.63 -16.32 -5.43
CA PRO A 61 1.82 -17.68 -4.96
C PRO A 61 1.36 -17.82 -3.52
N GLN A 62 0.74 -18.94 -3.16
CA GLN A 62 0.22 -19.13 -1.81
C GLN A 62 1.34 -19.17 -0.78
N PRO A 63 1.36 -18.27 0.20
CA PRO A 63 2.32 -18.32 1.30
C PRO A 63 2.08 -19.57 2.19
N ASP A 64 3.14 -20.11 2.76
CA ASP A 64 3.03 -21.16 3.78
C ASP A 64 2.41 -20.58 5.06
N HIS A 65 2.80 -19.34 5.40
CA HIS A 65 2.21 -18.57 6.48
C HIS A 65 1.94 -17.14 6.03
N TYR A 66 0.72 -16.68 6.28
CA TYR A 66 0.30 -15.33 5.96
C TYR A 66 -0.29 -14.63 7.18
N VAL A 67 0.13 -13.41 7.40
CA VAL A 67 -0.45 -12.50 8.39
C VAL A 67 -0.97 -11.26 7.69
N GLY A 68 -2.28 -11.04 7.74
CA GLY A 68 -2.93 -9.83 7.25
C GLY A 68 -3.38 -8.94 8.40
N ILE A 69 -2.93 -7.70 8.41
CA ILE A 69 -3.32 -6.68 9.41
C ILE A 69 -4.17 -5.62 8.73
N ASP A 70 -5.31 -5.28 9.32
CA ASP A 70 -6.22 -4.25 8.79
C ASP A 70 -7.00 -3.57 9.92
N ALA A 71 -7.33 -2.31 9.74
CA ALA A 71 -8.14 -1.51 10.68
C ALA A 71 -9.62 -1.89 10.68
N ASN A 72 -10.06 -2.70 9.72
CA ASN A 72 -11.45 -3.17 9.53
C ASN A 72 -12.51 -2.05 9.46
N VAL A 73 -12.10 -0.86 9.03
CA VAL A 73 -13.00 0.32 8.96
C VAL A 73 -14.20 0.06 8.02
N GLU A 74 -13.95 -0.69 6.95
CA GLU A 74 -14.95 -0.98 5.91
C GLU A 74 -15.50 -2.42 5.99
N GLY A 75 -15.05 -3.20 7.00
CA GLY A 75 -15.50 -4.57 7.24
C GLY A 75 -14.89 -5.62 6.31
N GLY A 76 -13.84 -5.28 5.54
CA GLY A 76 -13.16 -6.21 4.64
C GLY A 76 -12.51 -7.37 5.38
N LEU A 77 -11.90 -7.09 6.53
CA LEU A 77 -11.25 -8.10 7.36
C LEU A 77 -12.21 -9.19 7.84
N ASP A 78 -13.47 -8.83 8.13
CA ASP A 78 -14.50 -9.81 8.52
C ASP A 78 -14.77 -10.79 7.36
N LEU A 79 -14.72 -10.29 6.12
CA LEU A 79 -14.87 -11.12 4.94
C LEU A 79 -13.63 -12.00 4.70
N ALA A 80 -12.43 -11.47 4.89
CA ALA A 80 -11.19 -12.25 4.82
C ALA A 80 -11.22 -13.41 5.83
N LYS A 81 -11.49 -13.14 7.09
CA LYS A 81 -11.64 -14.17 8.14
C LYS A 81 -12.64 -15.27 7.76
N LYS A 82 -13.76 -14.89 7.12
CA LYS A 82 -14.76 -15.84 6.66
C LYS A 82 -14.29 -16.68 5.47
N ASN A 83 -13.63 -16.05 4.50
CA ASN A 83 -13.16 -16.72 3.28
C ASN A 83 -12.05 -17.73 3.53
N TYR A 84 -11.24 -17.49 4.56
CA TYR A 84 -10.08 -18.33 4.92
C TYR A 84 -10.26 -19.04 6.28
N ILE A 85 -11.50 -19.24 6.73
CA ILE A 85 -11.81 -19.79 8.06
C ILE A 85 -11.24 -21.21 8.29
N ASP A 86 -11.15 -22.00 7.24
CA ASP A 86 -10.62 -23.38 7.27
C ASP A 86 -9.12 -23.47 6.99
N ASP A 87 -8.45 -22.35 6.74
CA ASP A 87 -7.01 -22.28 6.45
C ASP A 87 -6.25 -21.65 7.63
N SER A 88 -5.77 -22.50 8.53
CA SER A 88 -5.01 -22.08 9.72
C SER A 88 -3.67 -21.40 9.41
N SER A 89 -3.19 -21.50 8.18
CA SER A 89 -1.97 -20.80 7.73
C SER A 89 -2.20 -19.32 7.41
N LYS A 90 -3.45 -18.86 7.44
CA LYS A 90 -3.82 -17.47 7.15
C LYS A 90 -4.42 -16.82 8.40
N VAL A 91 -3.68 -15.87 8.97
CA VAL A 91 -4.07 -15.14 10.19
C VAL A 91 -4.47 -13.72 9.83
N PHE A 92 -5.62 -13.26 10.35
CA PHE A 92 -6.13 -11.91 10.10
C PHE A 92 -6.31 -11.16 11.41
N ILE A 93 -5.57 -10.06 11.59
CA ILE A 93 -5.50 -9.27 12.82
C ILE A 93 -6.15 -7.91 12.58
N GLU A 94 -7.11 -7.54 13.44
CA GLU A 94 -7.68 -6.19 13.44
C GLU A 94 -6.80 -5.27 14.29
N SER A 95 -6.22 -4.25 13.67
CA SER A 95 -5.35 -3.30 14.35
C SER A 95 -5.25 -1.95 13.64
N LEU A 96 -5.13 -0.90 14.47
CA LEU A 96 -4.83 0.48 14.05
C LEU A 96 -3.43 0.94 14.53
N SER A 97 -2.67 0.05 15.18
CA SER A 97 -1.42 0.39 15.86
C SER A 97 -0.28 -0.54 15.43
N PRO A 98 0.96 -0.05 15.32
CA PRO A 98 2.14 -0.87 15.05
C PRO A 98 2.48 -1.86 16.16
N GLU A 99 1.91 -1.69 17.36
CA GLU A 99 2.18 -2.54 18.55
C GLU A 99 1.90 -4.02 18.30
N ASN A 100 1.00 -4.37 17.37
CA ASN A 100 0.77 -5.77 17.02
C ASN A 100 1.96 -6.43 16.33
N LEU A 101 2.84 -5.65 15.69
CA LEU A 101 4.07 -6.18 15.12
C LEU A 101 5.09 -6.58 16.19
N LEU A 102 5.03 -5.98 17.38
CA LEU A 102 5.90 -6.33 18.52
C LEU A 102 5.76 -7.79 18.97
N THR A 103 4.64 -8.44 18.63
CA THR A 103 4.41 -9.85 18.98
C THR A 103 5.18 -10.83 18.10
N PHE A 104 5.71 -10.37 16.96
CA PHE A 104 6.50 -11.20 16.06
C PHE A 104 7.99 -11.07 16.38
N GLU A 105 8.71 -12.16 16.17
CA GLU A 105 10.17 -12.17 16.31
C GLU A 105 10.83 -11.37 15.18
N SER A 106 12.07 -10.92 15.40
CA SER A 106 12.87 -10.30 14.35
C SER A 106 13.08 -11.30 13.20
N ASP A 107 13.14 -10.79 11.97
CA ASP A 107 13.41 -11.59 10.76
C ASP A 107 12.42 -12.75 10.51
N SER A 108 11.17 -12.62 11.04
CA SER A 108 10.17 -13.69 10.95
C SER A 108 9.40 -13.70 9.63
N PHE A 109 9.50 -12.66 8.81
CA PHE A 109 8.83 -12.58 7.51
C PHE A 109 9.83 -12.47 6.37
N SER A 110 9.55 -13.20 5.26
CA SER A 110 10.35 -13.17 4.02
C SER A 110 9.85 -12.13 3.01
N ALA A 111 8.60 -11.69 3.12
CA ALA A 111 8.03 -10.64 2.28
C ALA A 111 6.99 -9.81 3.03
N PHE A 112 6.93 -8.53 2.68
CA PHE A 112 5.94 -7.58 3.17
C PHE A 112 5.26 -6.87 2.01
N ALA A 113 3.94 -6.68 2.11
CA ALA A 113 3.19 -5.83 1.20
C ALA A 113 2.27 -4.85 1.94
N SER A 114 2.07 -3.65 1.34
CA SER A 114 1.04 -2.70 1.76
C SER A 114 0.51 -1.95 0.54
N LEU A 115 -0.76 -2.16 0.21
CA LEU A 115 -1.34 -1.67 -1.04
C LEU A 115 -2.40 -0.60 -0.78
N GLU A 116 -2.09 0.67 -1.11
CA GLU A 116 -3.00 1.82 -0.94
C GLU A 116 -3.48 1.96 0.53
N THR A 117 -2.55 1.83 1.48
CA THR A 117 -2.84 1.85 2.91
C THR A 117 -2.00 2.91 3.65
N CYS A 118 -0.71 3.03 3.33
CA CYS A 118 0.22 3.92 4.05
C CYS A 118 -0.21 5.39 4.03
N GLU A 119 -0.94 5.83 3.01
CA GLU A 119 -1.47 7.19 2.92
C GLU A 119 -2.55 7.51 3.96
N HIS A 120 -3.19 6.48 4.53
CA HIS A 120 -4.22 6.63 5.57
C HIS A 120 -3.66 6.60 6.99
N ILE A 121 -2.41 6.19 7.15
CA ILE A 121 -1.74 6.11 8.45
C ILE A 121 -1.23 7.50 8.82
N ASP A 122 -1.37 7.86 10.10
CA ASP A 122 -0.77 9.09 10.62
C ASP A 122 0.76 9.06 10.42
N PRO A 123 1.41 10.17 10.02
CA PRO A 123 2.85 10.19 9.77
C PRO A 123 3.71 9.66 10.91
N ASP A 124 3.38 9.98 12.15
CA ASP A 124 4.15 9.52 13.32
C ASP A 124 3.97 8.01 13.55
N GLN A 125 2.76 7.51 13.32
CA GLN A 125 2.47 6.07 13.37
C GLN A 125 3.11 5.32 12.19
N LEU A 126 3.17 5.94 11.01
CA LEU A 126 3.79 5.33 9.83
C LEU A 126 5.29 5.09 10.04
N ASP A 127 6.00 6.02 10.68
CA ASP A 127 7.41 5.83 11.06
C ASP A 127 7.57 4.62 11.99
N ALA A 128 6.73 4.53 13.04
CA ALA A 128 6.73 3.39 13.96
C ALA A 128 6.39 2.06 13.27
N TYR A 129 5.45 2.06 12.30
CA TYR A 129 5.17 0.87 11.49
C TYR A 129 6.39 0.46 10.67
N LEU A 130 7.07 1.41 10.01
CA LEU A 130 8.25 1.11 9.21
C LEU A 130 9.43 0.62 10.05
N ASP A 131 9.60 1.12 11.28
CA ASP A 131 10.59 0.63 12.23
C ASP A 131 10.33 -0.85 12.57
N GLU A 132 9.09 -1.18 12.95
CA GLU A 132 8.71 -2.55 13.28
C GLU A 132 8.76 -3.47 12.05
N VAL A 133 8.32 -3.01 10.88
CA VAL A 133 8.45 -3.78 9.64
C VAL A 133 9.92 -4.06 9.34
N SER A 134 10.83 -3.08 9.56
CA SER A 134 12.26 -3.30 9.34
C SER A 134 12.87 -4.31 10.31
N ARG A 135 12.30 -4.46 11.50
CA ARG A 135 12.72 -5.44 12.49
C ARG A 135 12.25 -6.87 12.15
N VAL A 136 11.00 -7.00 11.72
CA VAL A 136 10.39 -8.33 11.51
C VAL A 136 10.62 -8.89 10.11
N LEU A 137 11.04 -8.06 9.14
CA LEU A 137 11.22 -8.45 7.75
C LEU A 137 12.68 -8.77 7.44
N ASN A 138 12.92 -9.98 6.94
CA ASN A 138 14.17 -10.38 6.31
C ASN A 138 13.89 -10.79 4.85
N GLY A 139 13.74 -9.78 3.98
CA GLY A 139 13.38 -10.02 2.59
C GLY A 139 12.87 -8.78 1.86
N ASP A 140 11.89 -8.97 0.99
CA ASP A 140 11.42 -7.93 0.08
C ASP A 140 10.20 -7.17 0.62
N LEU A 141 10.24 -5.83 0.53
CA LEU A 141 9.15 -4.91 0.87
C LEU A 141 8.54 -4.34 -0.40
N ILE A 142 7.21 -4.43 -0.52
CA ILE A 142 6.46 -3.92 -1.68
C ILE A 142 5.33 -3.02 -1.18
N ILE A 143 5.38 -1.73 -1.50
CA ILE A 143 4.35 -0.76 -1.10
C ILE A 143 3.80 -0.07 -2.33
N THR A 144 2.47 0.07 -2.41
CA THR A 144 1.84 0.95 -3.39
C THR A 144 1.05 2.06 -2.70
N VAL A 145 1.14 3.26 -3.24
CA VAL A 145 0.45 4.45 -2.73
C VAL A 145 -0.06 5.32 -3.86
N PRO A 146 -1.14 6.09 -3.65
CA PRO A 146 -1.64 7.01 -4.67
C PRO A 146 -0.65 8.16 -4.91
N ASN A 147 -0.51 8.57 -6.16
CA ASN A 147 0.19 9.78 -6.49
C ASN A 147 -0.76 10.99 -6.36
N GLU A 148 -0.53 11.84 -5.37
CA GLU A 148 -1.31 13.06 -5.11
C GLU A 148 -0.53 14.34 -5.45
N LYS A 149 0.51 14.23 -6.31
CA LYS A 149 1.30 15.37 -6.79
C LYS A 149 1.62 15.28 -8.29
N GLY A 150 2.15 16.38 -8.82
CA GLY A 150 2.52 16.47 -10.24
C GLY A 150 1.32 16.73 -11.17
N PRO A 151 1.58 16.80 -12.47
CA PRO A 151 0.56 17.17 -13.46
C PRO A 151 -0.58 16.14 -13.55
N VAL A 152 -0.36 14.88 -13.18
CA VAL A 152 -1.39 13.84 -13.15
C VAL A 152 -2.54 14.18 -12.19
N LEU A 153 -2.26 14.92 -11.11
CA LEU A 153 -3.29 15.39 -10.20
C LEU A 153 -4.34 16.28 -10.90
N LEU A 154 -3.89 17.14 -11.80
CA LEU A 154 -4.81 18.00 -12.60
C LEU A 154 -5.73 17.14 -13.47
N VAL A 155 -5.18 16.11 -14.11
CA VAL A 155 -5.96 15.15 -14.92
C VAL A 155 -6.96 14.38 -14.03
N LYS A 156 -6.52 13.89 -12.86
CA LYS A 156 -7.42 13.22 -11.88
C LYS A 156 -8.58 14.14 -11.48
N LYS A 157 -8.30 15.41 -11.19
CA LYS A 157 -9.33 16.40 -10.78
C LYS A 157 -10.29 16.72 -11.94
N LEU A 158 -9.78 16.90 -13.15
CA LEU A 158 -10.62 17.13 -14.33
C LEU A 158 -11.55 15.95 -14.58
N VAL A 159 -11.04 14.71 -14.56
CA VAL A 159 -11.85 13.51 -14.74
C VAL A 159 -12.90 13.38 -13.64
N LYS A 160 -12.53 13.56 -12.35
CA LYS A 160 -13.50 13.56 -11.23
C LYS A 160 -14.61 14.60 -11.42
N ARG A 161 -14.27 15.80 -11.93
CA ARG A 161 -15.25 16.86 -12.19
C ARG A 161 -16.22 16.47 -13.33
N ILE A 162 -15.72 15.87 -14.42
CA ILE A 162 -16.54 15.43 -15.56
C ILE A 162 -17.54 14.34 -15.15
N ILE A 163 -17.11 13.36 -14.34
CA ILE A 163 -17.96 12.27 -13.87
C ILE A 163 -18.83 12.63 -12.67
N GLY A 164 -18.82 13.89 -12.23
CA GLY A 164 -19.64 14.36 -11.10
C GLY A 164 -19.24 13.81 -9.73
N SER A 165 -18.05 13.23 -9.61
CA SER A 165 -17.55 12.69 -8.33
C SER A 165 -17.10 13.83 -7.42
N ARG A 166 -17.47 13.77 -6.12
CA ARG A 166 -16.93 14.69 -5.12
C ARG A 166 -15.42 14.48 -5.02
N SER A 167 -14.66 15.56 -5.14
CA SER A 167 -13.21 15.54 -4.91
C SER A 167 -12.89 16.24 -3.61
N ASP A 168 -11.79 15.84 -2.97
CA ASP A 168 -11.25 16.55 -1.81
C ASP A 168 -11.06 18.02 -2.14
N PRO A 169 -11.39 18.92 -1.19
CA PRO A 169 -11.32 20.35 -1.43
C PRO A 169 -9.86 20.82 -1.46
N TYR A 170 -9.30 20.98 -2.65
CA TYR A 170 -8.06 21.73 -2.84
C TYR A 170 -8.43 23.19 -3.11
N SER A 171 -7.78 24.14 -2.44
CA SER A 171 -7.78 25.53 -2.89
C SER A 171 -7.00 25.62 -4.22
N LEU A 172 -7.19 26.70 -4.98
CA LEU A 172 -6.45 26.90 -6.23
C LEU A 172 -4.94 26.98 -6.00
N ALA A 173 -4.52 27.58 -4.87
CA ALA A 173 -3.11 27.65 -4.49
C ALA A 173 -2.55 26.26 -4.18
N GLU A 174 -3.25 25.46 -3.37
CA GLU A 174 -2.81 24.09 -3.06
C GLU A 174 -2.75 23.20 -4.30
N LEU A 175 -3.72 23.33 -5.22
CA LEU A 175 -3.72 22.60 -6.47
C LEU A 175 -2.52 22.97 -7.34
N PHE A 176 -2.18 24.26 -7.41
CA PHE A 176 -0.99 24.73 -8.09
C PHE A 176 0.28 24.16 -7.45
N TYR A 177 0.43 24.30 -6.12
CA TYR A 177 1.61 23.75 -5.42
C TYR A 177 1.73 22.24 -5.56
N ALA A 178 0.64 21.50 -5.42
CA ALA A 178 0.65 20.05 -5.63
C ALA A 178 1.03 19.67 -7.07
N SER A 179 0.55 20.43 -8.09
CA SER A 179 0.84 20.16 -9.48
C SER A 179 2.32 20.35 -9.87
N ILE A 180 3.03 21.22 -9.15
CA ILE A 180 4.48 21.42 -9.30
C ILE A 180 5.33 20.63 -8.29
N GLY A 181 4.68 19.75 -7.50
CA GLY A 181 5.37 18.87 -6.55
C GLY A 181 5.73 19.48 -5.19
N ARG A 182 5.28 20.73 -4.90
CA ARG A 182 5.54 21.41 -3.62
C ARG A 182 4.52 21.02 -2.55
N MET A 183 4.58 19.77 -2.09
CA MET A 183 3.62 19.17 -1.17
C MET A 183 3.67 19.80 0.24
N GLU A 184 4.77 20.42 0.64
CA GLU A 184 4.91 21.17 1.90
C GLU A 184 3.96 22.38 2.01
N ARG A 185 3.39 22.83 0.89
CA ARG A 185 2.41 23.91 0.80
C ARG A 185 0.96 23.43 0.75
N VAL A 186 0.73 22.14 0.90
CA VAL A 186 -0.59 21.50 0.82
C VAL A 186 -0.95 20.92 2.19
N ALA A 187 -2.11 21.35 2.72
CA ALA A 187 -2.60 20.82 4.00
C ALA A 187 -2.93 19.34 3.88
N ARG A 188 -2.38 18.52 4.79
CA ARG A 188 -2.65 17.07 4.81
C ARG A 188 -4.06 16.81 5.34
N ARG A 189 -4.82 16.01 4.59
CA ARG A 189 -6.15 15.53 4.93
C ARG A 189 -6.41 14.22 4.18
N GLU A 190 -6.44 13.09 4.85
CA GLU A 190 -6.57 11.77 4.20
C GLU A 190 -5.54 11.64 3.05
N HIS A 191 -6.00 11.34 1.82
CA HIS A 191 -5.12 11.30 0.64
C HIS A 191 -4.54 12.66 0.22
N LYS A 192 -5.27 13.77 0.50
CA LYS A 192 -4.81 15.11 0.14
C LYS A 192 -3.53 15.43 0.90
N GLY A 193 -2.52 15.92 0.19
CA GLY A 193 -1.25 16.32 0.80
C GLY A 193 -0.33 15.13 1.16
N PHE A 194 -0.70 13.90 0.76
CA PHE A 194 0.22 12.77 0.85
C PHE A 194 1.36 12.94 -0.18
N ASP A 195 2.60 12.82 0.30
CA ASP A 195 3.78 12.88 -0.54
C ASP A 195 4.53 11.55 -0.54
N TYR A 196 4.39 10.80 -1.63
CA TYR A 196 5.08 9.52 -1.78
C TYR A 196 6.61 9.64 -1.73
N SER A 197 7.20 10.83 -2.03
CA SER A 197 8.65 11.00 -1.95
C SER A 197 9.15 10.94 -0.51
N ARG A 198 8.38 11.48 0.45
CA ARG A 198 8.70 11.33 1.88
C ARG A 198 8.66 9.87 2.32
N LEU A 199 7.66 9.12 1.83
CA LEU A 199 7.60 7.68 2.10
C LEU A 199 8.80 6.95 1.49
N VAL A 200 9.22 7.30 0.27
CA VAL A 200 10.44 6.75 -0.35
C VAL A 200 11.66 7.04 0.52
N ASP A 201 11.83 8.30 0.99
CA ASP A 201 12.93 8.67 1.87
C ASP A 201 12.90 7.88 3.20
N GLN A 202 11.72 7.72 3.82
CA GLN A 202 11.55 6.93 5.06
C GLN A 202 11.91 5.45 4.85
N ILE A 203 11.55 4.89 3.70
CA ILE A 203 11.90 3.51 3.32
C ILE A 203 13.40 3.40 3.06
N ASP A 204 13.99 4.33 2.30
CA ASP A 204 15.42 4.30 1.96
C ASP A 204 16.33 4.44 3.20
N HIS A 205 15.84 5.06 4.28
CA HIS A 205 16.58 5.09 5.56
C HIS A 205 16.68 3.71 6.24
N ARG A 206 15.68 2.84 6.08
CA ARG A 206 15.55 1.56 6.77
C ARG A 206 15.90 0.34 5.91
N PHE A 207 15.64 0.45 4.62
CA PHE A 207 15.77 -0.63 3.63
C PHE A 207 16.71 -0.24 2.51
N GLU A 208 17.15 -1.20 1.72
CA GLU A 208 17.80 -0.96 0.44
C GLU A 208 16.72 -0.71 -0.63
N LEU A 209 16.61 0.54 -1.12
CA LEU A 209 15.65 0.90 -2.15
C LEU A 209 16.08 0.30 -3.49
N ILE A 210 15.23 -0.55 -4.08
CA ILE A 210 15.50 -1.22 -5.35
C ILE A 210 14.86 -0.47 -6.52
N SER A 211 13.58 -0.09 -6.39
CA SER A 211 12.90 0.64 -7.47
C SER A 211 11.69 1.44 -6.99
N VAL A 212 11.42 2.55 -7.71
CA VAL A 212 10.18 3.34 -7.60
C VAL A 212 9.55 3.38 -8.98
N THR A 213 8.37 2.79 -9.13
CA THR A 213 7.72 2.55 -10.42
C THR A 213 6.33 3.19 -10.45
N GLY A 214 5.99 3.86 -11.55
CA GLY A 214 4.64 4.40 -11.75
C GLY A 214 3.67 3.34 -12.31
N LEU A 215 2.42 3.34 -11.82
CA LEU A 215 1.36 2.43 -12.27
C LEU A 215 0.14 3.20 -12.77
N PRO A 216 -0.56 2.72 -13.79
CA PRO A 216 -0.35 1.45 -14.51
C PRO A 216 0.73 1.51 -15.59
N PHE A 217 1.25 2.68 -15.96
CA PHE A 217 2.14 2.88 -17.09
C PHE A 217 3.61 2.87 -16.64
N GLN A 218 4.19 1.67 -16.44
CA GLN A 218 5.54 1.47 -15.89
C GLN A 218 6.67 2.13 -16.72
N TRP A 219 6.41 2.46 -17.98
CA TRP A 219 7.35 3.17 -18.86
C TRP A 219 7.37 4.70 -18.67
N LEU A 220 6.39 5.24 -17.92
CA LEU A 220 6.36 6.67 -17.55
C LEU A 220 6.97 6.90 -16.17
N PRO A 221 7.58 8.07 -15.94
CA PRO A 221 8.02 8.47 -14.60
C PRO A 221 6.88 8.39 -13.57
N PRO A 222 7.17 8.05 -12.29
CA PRO A 222 6.15 7.93 -11.24
C PRO A 222 5.24 9.14 -11.11
N ILE A 223 5.78 10.37 -11.27
CA ILE A 223 5.04 11.63 -11.17
C ILE A 223 3.94 11.78 -12.24
N LEU A 224 4.01 11.04 -13.34
CA LEU A 224 3.02 11.00 -14.41
C LEU A 224 2.04 9.85 -14.30
N ASN A 225 2.13 9.06 -13.24
CA ASN A 225 1.26 7.91 -12.98
C ASN A 225 0.29 8.16 -11.83
N LEU A 226 -0.77 7.38 -11.76
CA LEU A 226 -1.84 7.52 -10.77
C LEU A 226 -1.48 6.89 -9.42
N THR A 227 -0.67 5.82 -9.44
CA THR A 227 -0.15 5.09 -8.27
C THR A 227 1.36 4.97 -8.41
N VAL A 228 2.04 4.95 -7.28
CA VAL A 228 3.48 4.69 -7.19
C VAL A 228 3.70 3.40 -6.44
N ALA A 229 4.46 2.49 -7.02
CA ALA A 229 4.92 1.27 -6.39
C ALA A 229 6.39 1.42 -5.98
N ILE A 230 6.69 1.05 -4.75
CA ILE A 230 8.02 1.09 -4.14
C ILE A 230 8.42 -0.35 -3.83
N HIS A 231 9.59 -0.75 -4.30
CA HIS A 231 10.19 -2.04 -3.99
C HIS A 231 11.54 -1.80 -3.30
N ALA A 232 11.69 -2.36 -2.13
CA ALA A 232 12.90 -2.30 -1.33
C ALA A 232 13.19 -3.69 -0.72
N ARG A 233 14.35 -3.84 -0.09
CA ARG A 233 14.77 -5.09 0.57
C ARG A 233 15.38 -4.76 1.93
N SER A 234 15.26 -5.67 2.88
CA SER A 234 15.95 -5.60 4.16
C SER A 234 17.45 -5.45 3.95
N ARG A 235 18.07 -4.56 4.71
CA ARG A 235 19.54 -4.43 4.69
C ARG A 235 20.15 -5.65 5.38
N MET A 236 21.09 -6.30 4.74
CA MET A 236 21.84 -7.38 5.37
C MET A 236 22.53 -6.85 6.63
N THR A 237 22.22 -7.43 7.76
CA THR A 237 22.96 -7.15 9.00
C THR A 237 24.37 -7.68 8.82
N SER A 238 25.39 -6.89 9.15
CA SER A 238 26.82 -7.19 8.99
C SER A 238 27.33 -8.43 9.75
N VAL A 239 26.45 -9.18 10.39
CA VAL A 239 26.77 -10.42 11.12
C VAL A 239 26.90 -11.65 10.19
N GLU A 240 26.37 -11.61 8.97
CA GLU A 240 26.46 -12.73 8.02
C GLU A 240 27.72 -12.71 7.13
N LEU A 241 28.59 -11.71 7.26
CA LEU A 241 29.80 -11.60 6.43
C LEU A 241 31.05 -12.28 7.03
N ASP A 242 30.97 -12.82 8.24
CA ASP A 242 32.07 -13.47 8.96
C ASP A 242 31.86 -15.01 9.17
N GLY A 243 31.03 -15.63 8.32
CA GLY A 243 30.74 -17.07 8.35
C GLY A 243 31.34 -17.85 7.16
#